data_0ded0bc0a5c92c4188168db141bd94bb
#
_entry.id   0ded0bc0a5c92c4188168db141bd94bb
#
_cell.length_a   1.000
_cell.length_b   1.000
_cell.length_c   1.000
_cell.angle_alpha   90.00
_cell.angle_beta   90.00
_cell.angle_gamma   90.00
#
_symmetry.space_group_name_H-M   'P 1'
#
loop_
_entity.id
_entity.type
_entity.pdbx_description
1 polymer ?
#
loop_
_entity_poly.entity_id
_entity_poly.type
_entity_poly.pdbx_seq_one_letter_code
_entity_poly.pdbx_strand_id
1 'polypeptide(L)'
;MARRERTHHLIELGGLVQKSGLVELTSDDRAMLYGAFLTLVDGLGGDDREHVLALWRRRGKRAFEADQQAREQLQGPVGLGGEAAR
;
A
#
# COMPACT_ATOMS: atom_id res chain seq x y z
N MET A 1 12.53 -15.79 16.12
CA MET A 1 12.49 -15.61 15.06
C MET A 1 11.29 -15.62 14.15
N ALA A 2 10.62 -16.72 13.90
CA ALA A 2 9.47 -16.72 13.02
C ALA A 2 8.39 -15.73 13.50
N ARG A 3 8.19 -15.67 14.81
CA ARG A 3 7.21 -14.78 15.38
C ARG A 3 7.58 -13.31 15.14
N ARG A 4 8.83 -12.97 15.33
CA ARG A 4 9.28 -11.59 15.16
C ARG A 4 9.19 -11.17 13.71
N GLU A 5 9.61 -12.06 12.81
CA GLU A 5 9.54 -11.77 11.39
C GLU A 5 8.10 -11.58 10.94
N ARG A 6 7.20 -12.41 11.46
CA ARG A 6 5.79 -12.30 11.11
C ARG A 6 5.21 -10.98 11.58
N THR A 7 5.55 -10.55 12.78
CA THR A 7 5.06 -9.29 13.31
C THR A 7 5.53 -8.12 12.45
N HIS A 8 6.80 -8.12 12.08
CA HIS A 8 7.34 -7.07 11.23
C HIS A 8 6.62 -7.04 9.89
N HIS A 9 6.39 -8.20 9.31
CA HIS A 9 5.68 -8.31 8.04
C HIS A 9 4.26 -7.75 8.15
N LEU A 10 3.58 -8.06 9.25
CA LEU A 10 2.22 -7.55 9.45
C LEU A 10 2.20 -6.04 9.61
N ILE A 11 3.22 -5.47 10.25
CA ILE A 11 3.31 -4.03 10.37
C ILE A 11 3.46 -3.39 9.00
N GLU A 12 4.27 -3.99 8.15
CA GLU A 12 4.44 -3.48 6.79
C GLU A 12 3.14 -3.55 6.01
N LEU A 13 2.43 -4.67 6.13
CA LEU A 13 1.15 -4.82 5.44
C LEU A 13 0.13 -3.81 5.96
N GLY A 14 0.13 -3.56 7.27
CA GLY A 14 -0.75 -2.55 7.85
C GLY A 14 -0.45 -1.17 7.29
N GLY A 15 0.82 -0.88 7.06
CA GLY A 15 1.20 0.38 6.45
C GLY A 15 0.64 0.54 5.05
N LEU A 16 0.55 -0.56 4.30
CA LEU A 16 -0.03 -0.51 2.96
C LEU A 16 -1.51 -0.19 3.00
N VAL A 17 -2.21 -0.73 3.99
CA VAL A 17 -3.64 -0.45 4.16
C VAL A 17 -3.84 1.04 4.40
N GLN A 18 -3.03 1.62 5.27
CA GLN A 18 -3.10 3.04 5.56
C GLN A 18 -2.78 3.87 4.33
N LYS A 19 -1.73 3.47 3.61
CA LYS A 19 -1.28 4.19 2.43
C LYS A 19 -2.33 4.17 1.31
N SER A 20 -3.12 3.11 1.25
CA SER A 20 -4.17 2.99 0.24
C SER A 20 -5.32 3.96 0.47
N GLY A 21 -5.40 4.56 1.65
CA GLY A 21 -6.50 5.44 2.01
C GLY A 21 -7.68 4.71 2.60
N LEU A 22 -7.60 3.39 2.69
CA LEU A 22 -8.74 2.60 3.17
C LEU A 22 -9.05 2.88 4.63
N VAL A 23 -8.02 3.13 5.44
CA VAL A 23 -8.20 3.41 6.85
C VAL A 23 -9.01 4.69 7.03
N GLU A 24 -8.69 5.72 6.27
CA GLU A 24 -9.41 6.99 6.36
C GLU A 24 -10.83 6.88 5.84
N LEU A 25 -11.00 6.16 4.75
CA LEU A 25 -12.33 6.00 4.15
C LEU A 25 -13.28 5.24 5.05
N THR A 26 -12.76 4.36 5.88
CA THR A 26 -13.57 3.58 6.80
C THR A 26 -13.58 4.17 8.20
N SER A 27 -12.94 5.32 8.40
CA SER A 27 -12.88 5.99 9.70
C SER A 27 -12.32 5.08 10.79
N ASP A 28 -11.33 4.28 10.43
CA ASP A 28 -10.67 3.36 11.38
C ASP A 28 -11.62 2.28 11.92
N ASP A 29 -12.76 2.08 11.28
CA ASP A 29 -13.72 1.08 11.72
C ASP A 29 -13.21 -0.31 11.34
N ARG A 30 -12.88 -1.12 12.33
CA ARG A 30 -12.30 -2.43 12.08
C ARG A 30 -13.28 -3.38 11.41
N ALA A 31 -14.56 -3.25 11.72
CA ALA A 31 -15.55 -4.10 11.09
C ALA A 31 -15.65 -3.79 9.59
N MET A 32 -15.64 -2.51 9.25
CA MET A 32 -15.66 -2.11 7.84
C MET A 32 -14.43 -2.59 7.11
N LEU A 33 -13.25 -2.45 7.74
CA LEU A 33 -12.01 -2.90 7.12
C LEU A 33 -12.03 -4.40 6.88
N TYR A 34 -12.48 -5.15 7.88
CA TYR A 34 -12.52 -6.60 7.76
C TYR A 34 -13.50 -6.99 6.66
N GLY A 35 -14.66 -6.33 6.61
CA GLY A 35 -15.63 -6.59 5.57
C GLY A 35 -15.08 -6.31 4.18
N ALA A 36 -14.31 -5.23 4.05
CA ALA A 36 -13.69 -4.90 2.78
C ALA A 36 -12.71 -5.99 2.35
N PHE A 37 -11.90 -6.47 3.30
CA PHE A 37 -10.95 -7.54 2.98
C PHE A 37 -11.65 -8.83 2.59
N LEU A 38 -12.75 -9.15 3.28
CA LEU A 38 -13.51 -10.35 2.95
C LEU A 38 -14.08 -10.23 1.53
N THR A 39 -14.53 -9.04 1.17
CA THR A 39 -15.04 -8.80 -0.18
C THR A 39 -13.96 -9.04 -1.23
N LEU A 40 -12.74 -8.58 -0.94
CA LEU A 40 -11.63 -8.81 -1.85
C LEU A 40 -11.34 -10.30 -2.01
N VAL A 41 -11.35 -11.01 -0.89
CA VAL A 41 -11.09 -12.45 -0.92
C VAL A 41 -12.17 -13.18 -1.72
N ASP A 42 -13.44 -12.79 -1.52
CA ASP A 42 -14.55 -13.39 -2.26
C ASP A 42 -14.36 -13.21 -3.77
N GLY A 43 -13.84 -12.06 -4.16
CA GLY A 43 -13.60 -11.78 -5.57
C GLY A 43 -12.55 -12.67 -6.20
N LEU A 44 -11.75 -13.34 -5.39
CA LEU A 44 -10.71 -14.24 -5.90
C LEU A 44 -11.15 -15.69 -5.97
N GLY A 45 -12.43 -15.96 -5.74
CA GLY A 45 -12.94 -17.32 -5.74
C GLY A 45 -13.25 -17.88 -7.11
N GLY A 46 -13.14 -17.08 -8.15
CA GLY A 46 -13.50 -17.52 -9.50
C GLY A 46 -12.32 -18.06 -10.28
N ASP A 47 -12.59 -18.41 -11.53
CA ASP A 47 -11.59 -18.98 -12.42
C ASP A 47 -10.56 -17.94 -12.89
N ASP A 48 -10.87 -16.67 -12.75
CA ASP A 48 -10.01 -15.60 -13.21
C ASP A 48 -9.08 -15.07 -12.11
N ARG A 49 -8.91 -15.86 -11.05
CA ARG A 49 -8.08 -15.44 -9.91
C ARG A 49 -6.70 -14.99 -10.34
N GLU A 50 -6.03 -15.78 -11.17
CA GLU A 50 -4.67 -15.47 -11.58
C GLU A 50 -4.62 -14.16 -12.35
N HIS A 51 -5.61 -13.93 -13.17
CA HIS A 51 -5.69 -12.70 -13.93
C HIS A 51 -5.88 -11.49 -13.02
N VAL A 52 -6.77 -11.62 -12.04
CA VAL A 52 -7.04 -10.55 -11.10
C VAL A 52 -5.79 -10.24 -10.27
N LEU A 53 -5.12 -11.29 -9.79
CA LEU A 53 -3.90 -11.09 -8.99
C LEU A 53 -2.81 -10.41 -9.81
N ALA A 54 -2.70 -10.75 -11.09
CA ALA A 54 -1.72 -10.12 -11.96
C ALA A 54 -2.04 -8.63 -12.14
N LEU A 55 -3.30 -8.29 -12.27
CA LEU A 55 -3.72 -6.90 -12.39
C LEU A 55 -3.42 -6.12 -11.11
N TRP A 56 -3.70 -6.71 -9.97
CA TRP A 56 -3.43 -6.06 -8.69
C TRP A 56 -1.94 -5.82 -8.51
N ARG A 57 -1.14 -6.82 -8.86
CA ARG A 57 0.30 -6.70 -8.73
C ARG A 57 0.83 -5.57 -9.60
N ARG A 58 0.33 -5.48 -10.82
CA ARG A 58 0.75 -4.43 -11.75
C ARG A 58 0.38 -3.05 -11.24
N ARG A 59 -0.82 -2.93 -10.74
CA ARG A 59 -1.28 -1.65 -10.22
C ARG A 59 -0.49 -1.23 -8.99
N GLY A 60 -0.24 -2.17 -8.08
CA GLY A 60 0.53 -1.90 -6.88
C GLY A 60 1.96 -1.50 -7.20
N LYS A 61 2.55 -2.17 -8.17
CA LYS A 61 3.90 -1.86 -8.57
C LYS A 61 3.98 -0.44 -9.12
N ARG A 62 3.02 -0.05 -9.93
CA ARG A 62 2.99 1.31 -10.45
C ARG A 62 2.82 2.35 -9.34
N ALA A 63 1.99 2.03 -8.36
CA ALA A 63 1.77 2.93 -7.25
C ALA A 63 3.04 3.15 -6.46
N PHE A 64 3.80 2.07 -6.21
CA PHE A 64 5.07 2.19 -5.52
C PHE A 64 6.07 3.02 -6.33
N GLU A 65 6.10 2.82 -7.62
CA GLU A 65 7.00 3.58 -8.47
C GLU A 65 6.63 5.06 -8.47
N ALA A 66 5.35 5.36 -8.52
CA ALA A 66 4.89 6.74 -8.47
C ALA A 66 5.26 7.40 -7.15
N ASP A 67 5.12 6.66 -6.05
CA ASP A 67 5.51 7.16 -4.73
C ASP A 67 6.99 7.47 -4.68
N GLN A 68 7.79 6.57 -5.22
CA GLN A 68 9.22 6.73 -5.21
C GLN A 68 9.63 7.95 -6.02
N GLN A 69 9.02 8.15 -7.17
CA GLN A 69 9.31 9.31 -7.99
C GLN A 69 8.92 10.59 -7.29
N ALA A 70 7.79 10.59 -6.60
CA ALA A 70 7.36 11.76 -5.86
C ALA A 70 8.35 12.12 -4.76
N ARG A 71 8.86 11.11 -4.07
CA ARG A 71 9.86 11.34 -3.03
C ARG A 71 11.14 11.89 -3.62
N GLU A 72 11.57 11.35 -4.73
CA GLU A 72 12.78 11.81 -5.38
C GLU A 72 12.64 13.25 -5.82
N GLN A 73 11.50 13.63 -6.33
CA GLN A 73 11.26 15.00 -6.74
C GLN A 73 11.29 15.95 -5.55
N LEU A 74 10.74 15.49 -4.43
CA LEU A 74 10.74 16.33 -3.24
C LEU A 74 12.14 16.48 -2.65
N GLN A 75 12.93 15.42 -2.68
CA GLN A 75 14.24 15.44 -2.07
C GLN A 75 15.32 15.97 -2.97
N GLY A 76 15.22 15.64 -4.25
CA GLY A 76 16.27 15.99 -5.19
C GLY A 76 16.50 17.48 -5.30
N PRO A 77 15.57 18.17 -5.94
CA PRO A 77 15.78 19.62 -6.14
C PRO A 77 15.79 20.38 -4.85
N VAL A 78 14.99 19.96 -3.91
CA VAL A 78 14.95 20.63 -2.62
C VAL A 78 16.27 20.52 -1.93
N GLY A 79 16.89 19.36 -2.04
CA GLY A 79 18.19 19.16 -1.45
C GLY A 79 19.22 20.10 -2.03
N LEU A 80 19.03 20.48 -3.26
CA LEU A 80 19.93 21.41 -3.89
C LEU A 80 19.68 22.82 -3.41
N GLY A 81 18.51 23.13 -3.40
CA GLY A 81 18.15 24.44 -2.97
C GLY A 81 18.31 24.59 -1.52
N GLY A 82 18.27 24.09 -1.42
CA GLY A 82 18.25 24.41 -0.52
C GLY A 82 18.48 24.69 -0.14
N GLU A 83 18.57 24.52 -0.58
CA GLU A 83 18.81 24.87 -0.26
C GLU A 83 18.70 25.51 -0.18
N ALA A 84 18.46 25.71 -0.69
CA ALA A 84 18.42 26.36 -0.62
C ALA A 84 17.82 26.78 -0.23
N ALA A 85 17.55 26.95 -0.01
CA ALA A 85 17.12 27.32 0.42
C ALA A 85 17.06 27.33 1.29
N ARG A 86 17.36 27.28 1.49
CA ARG A 86 17.45 27.20 2.17
C ARG A 86 17.40 27.79 2.79
#